data_66983e31af0cb972149220be5e7fc6be
#
_entry.id   66983e31af0cb972149220be5e7fc6be
#
_cell.length_a   1.000
_cell.length_b   1.000
_cell.length_c   1.000
_cell.angle_alpha   90.00
_cell.angle_beta   90.00
_cell.angle_gamma   90.00
#
_symmetry.space_group_name_H-M   'P 1'
#
loop_
_entity.id
_entity.type
_entity.pdbx_description
1 polymer ?
#
loop_
_entity_poly.entity_id
_entity_poly.type
_entity_poly.pdbx_seq_one_letter_code
_entity_poly.pdbx_strand_id
1 'polypeptide(L)'
;MNNTAWHNNEICQHILNTNFPPLNQSGHFKALKDCIDRIESEKRDLLDIGCCKAEFADAFPEFDYCGADLEHIIENVSKRVKPLLNYHHFDANTDDYSFMQHFDIVLMNSFLSEMPNAMEILESVLKQAHKYILIHRQDIAEKGDVEHYQTYGGLDTINYVMCRSSLEELLSRYEYEIVIETQPFEEHPQKRSLLIS
;
A
#
# COMPACT_ATOMS: atom_id res chain seq x y z
N MET A 1 -17.87 -7.47 1.77
CA MET A 1 -18.35 -6.32 0.96
C MET A 1 -17.24 -5.99 -0.02
N ASN A 2 -17.50 -5.95 -1.30
CA ASN A 2 -16.47 -5.56 -2.26
C ASN A 2 -16.32 -4.03 -2.21
N ASN A 3 -15.10 -3.52 -2.16
CA ASN A 3 -14.86 -2.09 -2.36
C ASN A 3 -15.13 -1.75 -3.82
N THR A 4 -16.37 -1.39 -4.12
CA THR A 4 -16.86 -1.20 -5.49
C THR A 4 -16.31 0.05 -6.16
N ALA A 5 -15.77 1.02 -5.37
CA ALA A 5 -15.20 2.24 -5.91
C ALA A 5 -14.01 1.94 -6.85
N TRP A 6 -13.09 1.09 -6.42
CA TRP A 6 -11.89 0.77 -7.19
C TRP A 6 -12.17 -0.04 -8.47
N HIS A 7 -13.28 -0.77 -8.53
CA HIS A 7 -13.73 -1.48 -9.75
C HIS A 7 -14.51 -0.59 -10.73
N ASN A 8 -14.74 0.69 -10.40
CA ASN A 8 -15.42 1.63 -11.28
C ASN A 8 -14.40 2.37 -12.16
N ASN A 9 -14.56 2.27 -13.49
CA ASN A 9 -13.69 2.95 -14.45
C ASN A 9 -13.67 4.48 -14.32
N GLU A 10 -14.70 5.10 -13.71
CA GLU A 10 -14.74 6.55 -13.46
C GLU A 10 -13.61 6.99 -12.52
N ILE A 11 -13.14 6.10 -11.64
CA ILE A 11 -12.03 6.39 -10.73
C ILE A 11 -10.75 6.75 -11.49
N CYS A 12 -10.49 6.13 -12.65
CA CYS A 12 -9.31 6.42 -13.47
C CYS A 12 -9.26 7.89 -13.89
N GLN A 13 -10.40 8.47 -14.29
CA GLN A 13 -10.47 9.89 -14.69
C GLN A 13 -10.27 10.80 -13.48
N HIS A 14 -10.86 10.44 -12.33
CA HIS A 14 -10.68 11.19 -11.10
C HIS A 14 -9.19 11.21 -10.68
N ILE A 15 -8.54 10.06 -10.67
CA ILE A 15 -7.12 9.92 -10.33
C ILE A 15 -6.25 10.76 -11.27
N LEU A 16 -6.47 10.67 -12.59
CA LEU A 16 -5.69 11.42 -13.58
C LEU A 16 -5.84 12.94 -13.42
N ASN A 17 -7.07 13.39 -13.09
CA ASN A 17 -7.37 14.81 -12.92
C ASN A 17 -6.95 15.38 -11.56
N THR A 18 -6.72 14.53 -10.55
CA THR A 18 -6.27 14.98 -9.23
C THR A 18 -4.79 15.30 -9.27
N ASN A 19 -4.46 16.55 -8.97
CA ASN A 19 -3.07 17.02 -8.92
C ASN A 19 -2.54 16.89 -7.49
N PHE A 20 -1.93 15.74 -7.18
CA PHE A 20 -1.21 15.57 -5.92
C PHE A 20 0.19 16.19 -6.02
N PRO A 21 0.75 16.73 -4.94
CA PRO A 21 2.16 17.09 -4.92
C PRO A 21 3.00 15.82 -5.14
N PRO A 22 4.21 15.94 -5.74
CA PRO A 22 5.13 14.81 -5.81
C PRO A 22 5.34 14.18 -4.42
N LEU A 23 5.49 12.85 -4.37
CA LEU A 23 5.59 12.13 -3.10
C LEU A 23 6.66 12.72 -2.16
N ASN A 24 7.82 13.09 -2.70
CA ASN A 24 8.92 13.70 -1.94
C ASN A 24 8.62 15.13 -1.41
N GLN A 25 7.49 15.72 -1.80
CA GLN A 25 7.01 17.01 -1.30
C GLN A 25 5.74 16.86 -0.44
N SER A 26 5.25 15.64 -0.26
CA SER A 26 4.07 15.37 0.56
C SER A 26 4.38 15.46 2.06
N GLY A 27 3.39 15.85 2.88
CA GLY A 27 3.52 15.94 4.33
C GLY A 27 3.89 14.61 5.02
N HIS A 28 3.59 13.49 4.37
CA HIS A 28 3.89 12.15 4.92
C HIS A 28 5.21 11.55 4.43
N PHE A 29 5.95 12.23 3.54
CA PHE A 29 7.18 11.70 2.95
C PHE A 29 8.24 11.35 3.99
N LYS A 30 8.42 12.22 5.00
CA LYS A 30 9.42 11.97 6.05
C LYS A 30 9.19 10.63 6.75
N ALA A 31 7.96 10.33 7.13
CA ALA A 31 7.63 9.07 7.81
C ALA A 31 7.90 7.84 6.92
N LEU A 32 7.61 7.94 5.62
CA LEU A 32 7.93 6.90 4.64
C LEU A 32 9.45 6.74 4.52
N LYS A 33 10.18 7.84 4.37
CA LYS A 33 11.63 7.83 4.25
C LYS A 33 12.32 7.24 5.49
N ASP A 34 11.85 7.59 6.69
CA ASP A 34 12.39 7.04 7.93
C ASP A 34 12.27 5.49 7.98
N CYS A 35 11.21 4.92 7.39
CA CYS A 35 11.06 3.47 7.20
C CYS A 35 12.03 2.92 6.14
N ILE A 36 12.11 3.59 4.99
CA ILE A 36 13.00 3.18 3.88
C ILE A 36 14.47 3.17 4.30
N ASP A 37 14.90 4.16 5.07
CA ASP A 37 16.28 4.28 5.56
C ASP A 37 16.70 3.13 6.52
N ARG A 38 15.75 2.32 6.99
CA ARG A 38 15.98 1.13 7.82
C ARG A 38 16.09 -0.16 7.03
N ILE A 39 15.83 -0.13 5.73
CA ILE A 39 15.91 -1.31 4.88
C ILE A 39 17.38 -1.64 4.61
N GLU A 40 17.85 -2.73 5.22
CA GLU A 40 19.17 -3.29 5.01
C GLU A 40 19.08 -4.46 4.03
N SER A 41 18.97 -4.17 2.74
CA SER A 41 18.97 -5.18 1.69
C SER A 41 19.92 -4.80 0.57
N GLU A 42 20.73 -5.77 0.11
CA GLU A 42 21.52 -5.64 -1.11
C GLU A 42 20.63 -5.64 -2.36
N LYS A 43 19.56 -6.41 -2.33
CA LYS A 43 18.52 -6.40 -3.35
C LYS A 43 17.55 -5.26 -3.11
N ARG A 44 17.16 -4.61 -4.18
CA ARG A 44 16.25 -3.48 -4.19
C ARG A 44 14.96 -3.77 -4.96
N ASP A 45 14.64 -5.07 -5.12
CA ASP A 45 13.41 -5.51 -5.80
C ASP A 45 12.20 -5.13 -4.94
N LEU A 46 11.41 -4.17 -5.39
CA LEU A 46 10.25 -3.65 -4.67
C LEU A 46 8.98 -3.84 -5.46
N LEU A 47 7.97 -4.42 -4.81
CA LEU A 47 6.60 -4.51 -5.30
C LEU A 47 5.73 -3.47 -4.59
N ASP A 48 5.09 -2.57 -5.33
CA ASP A 48 4.14 -1.56 -4.83
C ASP A 48 2.71 -2.01 -5.14
N ILE A 49 2.01 -2.51 -4.12
CA ILE A 49 0.62 -3.00 -4.24
C ILE A 49 -0.35 -1.83 -4.09
N GLY A 50 -1.26 -1.67 -5.06
CA GLY A 50 -2.12 -0.49 -5.17
C GLY A 50 -1.33 0.72 -5.68
N CYS A 51 -0.47 0.49 -6.67
CA CYS A 51 0.54 1.45 -7.13
C CYS A 51 -0.01 2.72 -7.79
N CYS A 52 -1.23 2.69 -8.30
CA CYS A 52 -1.93 3.83 -8.90
C CYS A 52 -1.03 4.61 -9.89
N LYS A 53 -0.60 5.85 -9.59
CA LYS A 53 0.31 6.67 -10.42
C LYS A 53 1.78 6.29 -10.31
N ALA A 54 2.12 5.27 -9.53
CA ALA A 54 3.49 4.81 -9.29
C ALA A 54 4.45 5.92 -8.81
N GLU A 55 3.96 6.79 -7.90
CA GLU A 55 4.72 7.97 -7.43
C GLU A 55 5.95 7.58 -6.60
N PHE A 56 5.94 6.39 -6.00
CA PHE A 56 7.07 5.85 -5.24
C PHE A 56 8.33 5.74 -6.11
N ALA A 57 8.21 5.30 -7.36
CA ALA A 57 9.34 5.12 -8.26
C ALA A 57 10.13 6.40 -8.54
N ASP A 58 9.47 7.58 -8.52
CA ASP A 58 10.17 8.87 -8.69
C ASP A 58 10.88 9.31 -7.41
N ALA A 59 10.31 8.98 -6.26
CA ALA A 59 10.84 9.41 -4.97
C ALA A 59 12.03 8.56 -4.52
N PHE A 60 12.10 7.30 -4.98
CA PHE A 60 13.10 6.31 -4.60
C PHE A 60 13.59 5.53 -5.83
N PRO A 61 14.32 6.20 -6.75
CA PRO A 61 14.75 5.62 -8.03
C PRO A 61 15.84 4.53 -7.88
N GLU A 62 16.36 4.32 -6.68
CA GLU A 62 17.33 3.27 -6.35
C GLU A 62 16.71 1.87 -6.23
N PHE A 63 15.38 1.74 -6.25
CA PHE A 63 14.70 0.45 -6.22
C PHE A 63 14.41 -0.07 -7.63
N ASP A 64 14.53 -1.39 -7.81
CA ASP A 64 14.00 -2.11 -8.96
C ASP A 64 12.48 -2.24 -8.78
N TYR A 65 11.77 -1.24 -9.28
CA TYR A 65 10.35 -1.04 -9.03
C TYR A 65 9.46 -1.87 -9.93
N CYS A 66 8.46 -2.53 -9.33
CA CYS A 66 7.30 -3.09 -10.03
C CYS A 66 6.02 -2.63 -9.34
N GLY A 67 5.10 -2.05 -10.09
CA GLY A 67 3.76 -1.69 -9.59
C GLY A 67 2.77 -2.84 -9.79
N ALA A 68 1.88 -3.06 -8.83
CA ALA A 68 0.77 -4.00 -8.95
C ALA A 68 -0.56 -3.30 -8.63
N ASP A 69 -1.54 -3.45 -9.50
CA ASP A 69 -2.87 -2.86 -9.34
C ASP A 69 -3.90 -3.56 -10.24
N LEU A 70 -5.17 -3.22 -10.11
CA LEU A 70 -6.23 -3.68 -11.00
C LEU A 70 -5.90 -3.38 -12.47
N GLU A 71 -6.25 -4.28 -13.38
CA GLU A 71 -5.92 -4.16 -14.81
C GLU A 71 -6.30 -2.79 -15.38
N HIS A 72 -7.53 -2.31 -15.11
CA HIS A 72 -7.99 -1.02 -15.64
C HIS A 72 -7.25 0.19 -15.05
N ILE A 73 -6.74 0.10 -13.80
CA ILE A 73 -5.86 1.13 -13.21
C ILE A 73 -4.51 1.12 -13.91
N ILE A 74 -3.89 -0.04 -14.08
CA ILE A 74 -2.61 -0.18 -14.79
C ILE A 74 -2.73 0.40 -16.22
N GLU A 75 -3.73 -0.02 -16.98
CA GLU A 75 -3.85 0.36 -18.40
C GLU A 75 -4.28 1.83 -18.58
N ASN A 76 -5.16 2.34 -17.72
CA ASN A 76 -5.71 3.68 -17.91
C ASN A 76 -5.05 4.78 -17.06
N VAL A 77 -4.25 4.42 -16.04
CA VAL A 77 -3.56 5.38 -15.16
C VAL A 77 -2.06 5.15 -15.19
N SER A 78 -1.59 4.02 -14.64
CA SER A 78 -0.17 3.79 -14.38
C SER A 78 0.69 3.88 -15.64
N LYS A 79 0.35 3.13 -16.68
CA LYS A 79 1.05 3.14 -17.98
C LYS A 79 0.94 4.48 -18.74
N ARG A 80 -0.12 5.25 -18.49
CA ARG A 80 -0.25 6.60 -19.08
C ARG A 80 0.69 7.60 -18.43
N VAL A 81 0.89 7.49 -17.13
CA VAL A 81 1.75 8.39 -16.35
C VAL A 81 3.22 7.96 -16.45
N LYS A 82 3.49 6.65 -16.37
CA LYS A 82 4.84 6.07 -16.33
C LYS A 82 4.96 4.83 -17.21
N PRO A 83 4.99 4.99 -18.54
CA PRO A 83 4.93 3.86 -19.49
C PRO A 83 6.16 2.95 -19.48
N LEU A 84 7.26 3.37 -18.86
CA LEU A 84 8.53 2.64 -18.90
C LEU A 84 8.76 1.75 -17.64
N LEU A 85 7.87 1.82 -16.64
CA LEU A 85 7.97 0.98 -15.47
C LEU A 85 7.35 -0.40 -15.71
N ASN A 86 7.75 -1.36 -14.87
CA ASN A 86 7.17 -2.70 -14.86
C ASN A 86 5.87 -2.71 -14.06
N TYR A 87 4.88 -3.44 -14.57
CA TYR A 87 3.58 -3.57 -13.91
C TYR A 87 3.06 -5.00 -13.96
N HIS A 88 2.34 -5.39 -12.91
CA HIS A 88 1.63 -6.64 -12.79
C HIS A 88 0.14 -6.36 -12.54
N HIS A 89 -0.75 -6.99 -13.31
CA HIS A 89 -2.20 -6.92 -13.05
C HIS A 89 -2.50 -7.77 -11.82
N PHE A 90 -3.13 -7.18 -10.82
CA PHE A 90 -3.40 -7.85 -9.57
C PHE A 90 -4.68 -7.35 -8.90
N ASP A 91 -5.61 -8.27 -8.62
CA ASP A 91 -6.75 -8.05 -7.75
C ASP A 91 -6.56 -8.85 -6.45
N ALA A 92 -6.32 -8.16 -5.35
CA ALA A 92 -6.07 -8.75 -4.04
C ALA A 92 -7.23 -9.63 -3.50
N ASN A 93 -8.43 -9.56 -4.09
CA ASN A 93 -9.56 -10.37 -3.67
C ASN A 93 -9.65 -11.71 -4.40
N THR A 94 -9.02 -11.85 -5.56
CA THR A 94 -9.25 -12.99 -6.46
C THR A 94 -7.99 -13.67 -6.97
N ASP A 95 -6.86 -12.96 -6.99
CA ASP A 95 -5.65 -13.46 -7.62
C ASP A 95 -4.76 -14.27 -6.67
N ASP A 96 -3.85 -15.03 -7.27
CA ASP A 96 -2.81 -15.74 -6.56
C ASP A 96 -1.67 -14.79 -6.17
N TYR A 97 -1.19 -14.90 -4.94
CA TYR A 97 -0.11 -14.09 -4.38
C TYR A 97 1.29 -14.64 -4.68
N SER A 98 1.41 -15.82 -5.29
CA SER A 98 2.69 -16.52 -5.46
C SER A 98 3.75 -15.75 -6.25
N PHE A 99 3.35 -14.86 -7.16
CA PHE A 99 4.28 -14.01 -7.91
C PHE A 99 5.08 -13.06 -7.00
N MET A 100 4.55 -12.73 -5.83
CA MET A 100 5.17 -11.79 -4.87
C MET A 100 6.45 -12.36 -4.25
N GLN A 101 6.62 -13.69 -4.19
CA GLN A 101 7.81 -14.35 -3.61
C GLN A 101 9.14 -13.93 -4.25
N HIS A 102 9.10 -13.29 -5.42
CA HIS A 102 10.28 -12.81 -6.14
C HIS A 102 10.78 -11.44 -5.65
N PHE A 103 10.00 -10.77 -4.79
CA PHE A 103 10.32 -9.44 -4.28
C PHE A 103 10.78 -9.50 -2.83
N ASP A 104 11.94 -8.91 -2.53
CA ASP A 104 12.44 -8.80 -1.16
C ASP A 104 11.62 -7.78 -0.34
N ILE A 105 11.04 -6.78 -1.00
CA ILE A 105 10.33 -5.67 -0.37
C ILE A 105 8.93 -5.53 -0.98
N VAL A 106 7.91 -5.50 -0.13
CA VAL A 106 6.53 -5.21 -0.52
C VAL A 106 6.07 -3.91 0.14
N LEU A 107 5.61 -2.96 -0.66
CA LEU A 107 4.99 -1.72 -0.22
C LEU A 107 3.48 -1.79 -0.38
N MET A 108 2.76 -1.33 0.63
CA MET A 108 1.30 -1.10 0.62
C MET A 108 1.04 0.33 1.13
N ASN A 109 0.91 1.28 0.21
CA ASN A 109 0.74 2.69 0.53
C ASN A 109 -0.74 3.09 0.48
N SER A 110 -1.36 3.27 1.64
CA SER A 110 -2.82 3.52 1.78
C SER A 110 -3.71 2.43 1.14
N PHE A 111 -3.13 1.27 0.85
CA PHE A 111 -3.83 0.19 0.16
C PHE A 111 -4.74 -0.59 1.12
N LEU A 112 -4.19 -1.07 2.24
CA LEU A 112 -4.94 -1.87 3.20
C LEU A 112 -6.08 -1.07 3.87
N SER A 113 -5.92 0.24 4.03
CA SER A 113 -6.98 1.09 4.59
C SER A 113 -8.25 1.12 3.72
N GLU A 114 -8.14 0.79 2.45
CA GLU A 114 -9.28 0.79 1.52
C GLU A 114 -9.82 -0.62 1.22
N MET A 115 -9.32 -1.64 1.96
CA MET A 115 -9.70 -3.03 1.75
C MET A 115 -10.50 -3.57 2.95
N PRO A 116 -11.77 -4.02 2.76
CA PRO A 116 -12.59 -4.53 3.85
C PRO A 116 -12.06 -5.82 4.48
N ASN A 117 -11.20 -6.54 3.77
CA ASN A 117 -10.52 -7.78 4.17
C ASN A 117 -9.01 -7.57 4.32
N ALA A 118 -8.61 -6.39 4.84
CA ALA A 118 -7.20 -5.99 4.94
C ALA A 118 -6.32 -6.99 5.69
N MET A 119 -6.85 -7.62 6.76
CA MET A 119 -6.09 -8.59 7.54
C MET A 119 -5.84 -9.90 6.78
N GLU A 120 -6.81 -10.38 5.99
CA GLU A 120 -6.66 -11.56 5.13
C GLU A 120 -5.67 -11.30 3.99
N ILE A 121 -5.70 -10.09 3.41
CA ILE A 121 -4.74 -9.65 2.40
C ILE A 121 -3.33 -9.60 3.01
N LEU A 122 -3.16 -8.96 4.16
CA LEU A 122 -1.87 -8.89 4.84
C LEU A 122 -1.34 -10.30 5.17
N GLU A 123 -2.20 -11.20 5.65
CA GLU A 123 -1.84 -12.59 5.90
C GLU A 123 -1.35 -13.29 4.62
N SER A 124 -1.99 -13.04 3.48
CA SER A 124 -1.59 -13.61 2.20
C SER A 124 -0.23 -13.09 1.73
N VAL A 125 0.08 -11.81 1.99
CA VAL A 125 1.40 -11.21 1.73
C VAL A 125 2.46 -11.84 2.66
N LEU A 126 2.20 -11.94 3.97
CA LEU A 126 3.13 -12.54 4.93
C LEU A 126 3.53 -13.99 4.57
N LYS A 127 2.60 -14.76 4.01
CA LYS A 127 2.84 -16.14 3.54
C LYS A 127 3.88 -16.25 2.42
N GLN A 128 4.18 -15.15 1.71
CA GLN A 128 5.17 -15.15 0.63
C GLN A 128 6.62 -14.96 1.11
N ALA A 129 6.83 -14.84 2.42
CA ALA A 129 8.16 -14.80 3.07
C ALA A 129 9.09 -13.68 2.55
N HIS A 130 8.58 -12.45 2.50
CA HIS A 130 9.38 -11.26 2.14
C HIS A 130 10.39 -10.90 3.23
N LYS A 131 11.48 -10.25 2.84
CA LYS A 131 12.44 -9.71 3.80
C LYS A 131 11.89 -8.47 4.52
N TYR A 132 11.16 -7.63 3.79
CA TYR A 132 10.54 -6.41 4.34
C TYR A 132 9.13 -6.19 3.79
N ILE A 133 8.22 -5.79 4.68
CA ILE A 133 6.88 -5.33 4.32
C ILE A 133 6.74 -3.91 4.87
N LEU A 134 6.45 -2.96 3.98
CA LEU A 134 6.25 -1.56 4.32
C LEU A 134 4.77 -1.20 4.16
N ILE A 135 4.10 -1.00 5.28
CA ILE A 135 2.72 -0.50 5.33
C ILE A 135 2.79 1.01 5.61
N HIS A 136 2.27 1.83 4.70
CA HIS A 136 2.32 3.27 4.84
C HIS A 136 0.92 3.88 4.85
N ARG A 137 0.67 4.82 5.77
CA ARG A 137 -0.60 5.55 5.95
C ARG A 137 -1.78 4.65 6.33
N GLN A 138 -1.57 3.66 7.18
CA GLN A 138 -2.59 2.77 7.72
C GLN A 138 -3.11 3.28 9.06
N ASP A 139 -4.43 3.36 9.24
CA ASP A 139 -5.02 3.62 10.54
C ASP A 139 -4.93 2.40 11.43
N ILE A 140 -4.36 2.58 12.63
CA ILE A 140 -4.18 1.53 13.64
C ILE A 140 -4.67 2.07 14.99
N ALA A 141 -5.57 1.33 15.64
CA ALA A 141 -6.14 1.68 16.93
C ALA A 141 -6.27 0.46 17.84
N GLU A 142 -6.62 0.68 19.11
CA GLU A 142 -6.89 -0.40 20.08
C GLU A 142 -8.06 -1.29 19.64
N LYS A 143 -9.02 -0.73 18.91
CA LYS A 143 -10.13 -1.47 18.29
C LYS A 143 -10.16 -1.20 16.82
N GLY A 144 -10.28 -2.27 16.05
CA GLY A 144 -10.51 -2.16 14.61
C GLY A 144 -11.93 -1.67 14.32
N ASP A 145 -12.06 -0.99 13.18
CA ASP A 145 -13.34 -0.49 12.67
C ASP A 145 -13.32 -0.42 11.14
N VAL A 146 -14.49 -0.27 10.54
CA VAL A 146 -14.66 0.00 9.12
C VAL A 146 -15.55 1.23 8.98
N GLU A 147 -14.93 2.33 8.62
CA GLU A 147 -15.60 3.60 8.38
C GLU A 147 -16.02 3.68 6.89
N HIS A 148 -17.26 4.08 6.63
CA HIS A 148 -17.76 4.32 5.27
C HIS A 148 -17.78 5.81 4.98
N TYR A 149 -17.25 6.22 3.82
CA TYR A 149 -17.25 7.61 3.39
C TYR A 149 -17.33 7.72 1.87
N GLN A 150 -17.60 8.90 1.37
CA GLN A 150 -17.58 9.19 -0.06
C GLN A 150 -16.32 9.97 -0.43
N THR A 151 -15.63 9.49 -1.44
CA THR A 151 -14.45 10.12 -2.01
C THR A 151 -14.40 9.92 -3.52
N TYR A 152 -13.33 10.31 -4.15
CA TYR A 152 -13.08 10.08 -5.58
C TYR A 152 -14.27 10.47 -6.49
N GLY A 153 -14.80 11.70 -6.28
CA GLY A 153 -15.93 12.19 -7.08
C GLY A 153 -17.30 11.68 -6.64
N GLY A 154 -17.43 11.25 -5.38
CA GLY A 154 -18.70 10.79 -4.78
C GLY A 154 -18.87 9.26 -4.80
N LEU A 155 -17.82 8.53 -5.15
CA LEU A 155 -17.83 7.06 -5.05
C LEU A 155 -17.75 6.63 -3.59
N ASP A 156 -18.48 5.60 -3.22
CA ASP A 156 -18.44 5.00 -1.90
C ASP A 156 -17.14 4.24 -1.70
N THR A 157 -16.45 4.52 -0.61
CA THR A 157 -15.21 3.85 -0.20
C THR A 157 -15.23 3.58 1.30
N ILE A 158 -14.20 2.92 1.79
CA ILE A 158 -14.04 2.62 3.21
C ILE A 158 -12.69 3.12 3.72
N ASN A 159 -12.59 3.28 5.04
CA ASN A 159 -11.34 3.34 5.77
C ASN A 159 -11.32 2.19 6.78
N TYR A 160 -10.45 1.20 6.54
CA TYR A 160 -10.26 0.09 7.45
C TYR A 160 -9.25 0.46 8.53
N VAL A 161 -9.70 0.51 9.78
CA VAL A 161 -8.85 0.75 10.94
C VAL A 161 -8.41 -0.59 11.51
N MET A 162 -7.12 -0.89 11.48
CA MET A 162 -6.58 -2.14 12.03
C MET A 162 -6.61 -2.13 13.55
N CYS A 163 -7.00 -3.26 14.15
CA CYS A 163 -6.80 -3.50 15.57
C CYS A 163 -5.34 -3.81 15.85
N ARG A 164 -4.70 -3.07 16.76
CA ARG A 164 -3.29 -3.23 17.11
C ARG A 164 -2.96 -4.67 17.55
N SER A 165 -3.72 -5.22 18.49
CA SER A 165 -3.47 -6.57 19.01
C SER A 165 -3.64 -7.64 17.93
N SER A 166 -4.60 -7.50 17.02
CA SER A 166 -4.79 -8.44 15.91
C SER A 166 -3.63 -8.39 14.92
N LEU A 167 -3.09 -7.19 14.63
CA LEU A 167 -1.91 -7.03 13.80
C LEU A 167 -0.69 -7.73 14.42
N GLU A 168 -0.41 -7.47 15.70
CA GLU A 168 0.73 -8.05 16.42
C GLU A 168 0.62 -9.58 16.52
N GLU A 169 -0.59 -10.12 16.76
CA GLU A 169 -0.85 -11.56 16.74
C GLU A 169 -0.60 -12.15 15.35
N LEU A 170 -1.04 -11.47 14.29
CA LEU A 170 -0.84 -11.93 12.92
C LEU A 170 0.66 -11.96 12.58
N LEU A 171 1.40 -10.89 12.88
CA LEU A 171 2.85 -10.82 12.63
C LEU A 171 3.59 -11.94 13.36
N SER A 172 3.28 -12.15 14.64
CA SER A 172 3.90 -13.19 15.47
C SER A 172 3.70 -14.60 14.90
N ARG A 173 2.54 -14.89 14.26
CA ARG A 173 2.29 -16.20 13.64
C ARG A 173 3.22 -16.51 12.47
N TYR A 174 3.75 -15.50 11.81
CA TYR A 174 4.64 -15.61 10.65
C TYR A 174 6.08 -15.21 10.97
N GLU A 175 6.42 -15.09 12.26
CA GLU A 175 7.77 -14.73 12.74
C GLU A 175 8.26 -13.36 12.26
N TYR A 176 7.33 -12.41 12.05
CA TYR A 176 7.63 -11.02 11.73
C TYR A 176 7.51 -10.11 12.95
N GLU A 177 8.29 -9.04 12.96
CA GLU A 177 8.21 -7.98 13.96
C GLU A 177 8.20 -6.59 13.34
N ILE A 178 7.71 -5.59 14.07
CA ILE A 178 7.75 -4.19 13.66
C ILE A 178 9.13 -3.64 13.96
N VAL A 179 9.93 -3.38 12.90
CA VAL A 179 11.28 -2.80 12.99
C VAL A 179 11.23 -1.33 13.36
N ILE A 180 10.33 -0.58 12.75
CA ILE A 180 10.08 0.83 13.03
C ILE A 180 8.62 1.18 12.79
N GLU A 181 8.08 2.06 13.62
CA GLU A 181 6.78 2.68 13.45
C GLU A 181 6.94 4.20 13.47
N THR A 182 6.35 4.88 12.49
CA THR A 182 6.37 6.34 12.37
C THR A 182 4.95 6.89 12.18
N GLN A 183 4.76 8.17 12.49
CA GLN A 183 3.48 8.85 12.33
C GLN A 183 3.55 9.81 11.13
N PRO A 184 2.82 9.54 10.04
CA PRO A 184 2.89 10.33 8.80
C PRO A 184 2.21 11.70 8.91
N PHE A 185 1.22 11.87 9.80
CA PHE A 185 0.47 13.12 9.97
C PHE A 185 0.26 13.43 11.46
N GLU A 186 0.58 14.65 11.88
CA GLU A 186 0.38 15.09 13.26
C GLU A 186 -1.11 15.15 13.64
N GLU A 187 -1.96 15.61 12.72
CA GLU A 187 -3.41 15.74 12.88
C GLU A 187 -4.17 14.41 12.85
N HIS A 188 -3.54 13.33 12.40
CA HIS A 188 -4.10 11.99 12.33
C HIS A 188 -3.28 11.01 13.18
N PRO A 189 -3.41 11.05 14.52
CA PRO A 189 -2.52 10.31 15.42
C PRO A 189 -2.66 8.79 15.34
N GLN A 190 -3.72 8.27 14.76
CA GLN A 190 -3.90 6.83 14.53
C GLN A 190 -3.25 6.34 13.22
N LYS A 191 -2.96 7.24 12.26
CA LYS A 191 -2.24 6.85 11.03
C LYS A 191 -0.80 6.49 11.33
N ARG A 192 -0.36 5.37 10.78
CA ARG A 192 0.96 4.81 10.99
C ARG A 192 1.63 4.44 9.68
N SER A 193 2.95 4.46 9.73
CA SER A 193 3.82 3.81 8.75
C SER A 193 4.68 2.79 9.48
N LEU A 194 4.65 1.55 9.03
CA LEU A 194 5.32 0.42 9.65
C LEU A 194 6.30 -0.19 8.66
N LEU A 195 7.52 -0.45 9.09
CA LEU A 195 8.42 -1.39 8.45
C LEU A 195 8.43 -2.66 9.28
N ILE A 196 8.16 -3.78 8.63
CA ILE A 196 8.03 -5.11 9.21
C ILE A 196 9.10 -6.01 8.58
N SER A 197 9.76 -6.82 9.39
CA SER A 197 10.79 -7.77 8.97
C SER A 197 10.76 -9.04 9.82
#